data_99be446730fffd9f23dade434f0849f0
#
_entry.id   99be446730fffd9f23dade434f0849f0
#
_cell.length_a   1.000
_cell.length_b   1.000
_cell.length_c   1.000
_cell.angle_alpha   90.00
_cell.angle_beta   90.00
_cell.angle_gamma   90.00
#
_symmetry.space_group_name_H-M   'P 1'
#
loop_
_entity.id
_entity.type
_entity.pdbx_description
1 polymer ?
#
loop_
_entity_poly.entity_id
_entity_poly.type
_entity_poly.pdbx_seq_one_letter_code
_entity_poly.pdbx_strand_id
1 'polypeptide(L)'
;AGIYPKSQLFEAPWLEWAKKYPMVWLDMPKTWERRKKNKTREIPKNVKEEDYPNYYLQNFHHQTDGYLSEHSAEIYDIQVEILFNGTADSMRRRVLAPLKRGLKKSLSDNSKKVKVLDIATGTGRTLQQIQSALPEVELYGIDLSGSYLKQASKYLGSRSGDLVQLTKGNAEDMPYASSSFQALTCVFLFHELPRDARQNVLNECFRLLEPGGTL
;
A
#
# COMPACT_ATOMS: atom_id res chain seq x y z
N ALA A 1 20.75 -9.03 -9.17
CA ALA A 1 21.37 -8.42 -10.27
C ALA A 1 21.10 -6.90 -10.39
N GLY A 2 21.33 -6.11 -9.32
CA GLY A 2 21.34 -4.64 -9.40
C GLY A 2 19.98 -3.94 -9.51
N ILE A 3 18.88 -4.61 -9.13
CA ILE A 3 17.55 -4.01 -9.15
C ILE A 3 17.27 -3.26 -7.84
N TYR A 4 17.67 -3.83 -6.72
CA TYR A 4 17.57 -3.23 -5.39
C TYR A 4 18.77 -3.64 -4.52
N PRO A 5 19.10 -2.88 -3.46
CA PRO A 5 20.23 -3.21 -2.58
C PRO A 5 19.98 -4.52 -1.83
N LYS A 6 21.05 -5.28 -1.58
CA LYS A 6 20.96 -6.56 -0.85
C LYS A 6 20.44 -6.38 0.59
N SER A 7 20.72 -5.24 1.20
CA SER A 7 20.21 -4.88 2.54
C SER A 7 18.70 -5.01 2.63
N GLN A 8 17.96 -4.68 1.55
CA GLN A 8 16.50 -4.75 1.51
C GLN A 8 15.92 -6.15 1.82
N LEU A 9 16.72 -7.20 1.63
CA LEU A 9 16.30 -8.58 1.98
C LEU A 9 16.23 -8.80 3.50
N PHE A 10 16.85 -7.92 4.29
CA PHE A 10 16.99 -8.04 5.74
C PHE A 10 16.36 -6.88 6.50
N GLU A 11 15.67 -5.96 5.79
CA GLU A 11 15.09 -4.73 6.36
C GLU A 11 13.72 -4.94 7.03
N ALA A 12 13.27 -6.19 7.18
CA ALA A 12 12.04 -6.45 7.92
C ALA A 12 12.18 -6.00 9.40
N PRO A 13 11.18 -5.33 9.97
CA PRO A 13 11.25 -4.80 11.33
C PRO A 13 10.99 -5.90 12.37
N TRP A 14 11.86 -6.90 12.44
CA TRP A 14 11.69 -8.12 13.26
C TRP A 14 11.42 -7.85 14.73
N LEU A 15 12.12 -6.86 15.32
CA LEU A 15 11.92 -6.51 16.73
C LEU A 15 10.54 -5.87 16.98
N GLU A 16 10.07 -5.05 16.05
CA GLU A 16 8.75 -4.46 16.11
C GLU A 16 7.66 -5.54 15.94
N TRP A 17 7.85 -6.44 14.99
CA TRP A 17 6.93 -7.54 14.76
C TRP A 17 6.89 -8.52 15.96
N ALA A 18 8.01 -8.80 16.56
CA ALA A 18 8.05 -9.62 17.78
C ALA A 18 7.23 -9.01 18.92
N LYS A 19 7.25 -7.67 19.09
CA LYS A 19 6.42 -6.98 20.06
C LYS A 19 4.93 -7.00 19.72
N LYS A 20 4.57 -6.99 18.45
CA LYS A 20 3.18 -7.01 17.95
C LYS A 20 2.60 -8.43 17.82
N TYR A 21 3.43 -9.44 17.81
CA TYR A 21 3.02 -10.83 17.64
C TYR A 21 1.95 -11.29 18.64
N PRO A 22 2.04 -10.97 19.96
CA PRO A 22 0.96 -11.27 20.92
C PRO A 22 -0.37 -10.61 20.55
N MET A 23 -0.36 -9.39 20.00
CA MET A 23 -1.59 -8.69 19.60
C MET A 23 -2.32 -9.44 18.49
N VAL A 24 -1.58 -9.98 17.51
CA VAL A 24 -2.14 -10.81 16.44
C VAL A 24 -2.80 -12.07 17.02
N TRP A 25 -2.13 -12.75 17.94
CA TRP A 25 -2.70 -13.93 18.59
C TRP A 25 -3.96 -13.63 19.41
N LEU A 26 -4.03 -12.49 20.08
CA LEU A 26 -5.22 -12.03 20.81
C LEU A 26 -6.38 -11.69 19.87
N ASP A 27 -6.10 -11.28 18.64
CA ASP A 27 -7.11 -10.97 17.63
C ASP A 27 -7.61 -12.21 16.86
N MET A 28 -6.82 -13.26 16.76
CA MET A 28 -7.16 -14.47 15.99
C MET A 28 -8.50 -15.12 16.39
N PRO A 29 -8.89 -15.26 17.67
CA PRO A 29 -10.18 -15.87 18.02
C PRO A 29 -11.37 -15.12 17.42
N LYS A 30 -11.33 -13.77 17.39
CA LYS A 30 -12.37 -12.94 16.78
C LYS A 30 -12.41 -13.15 15.25
N THR A 31 -11.26 -13.23 14.62
CA THR A 31 -11.13 -13.51 13.18
C THR A 31 -11.71 -14.89 12.83
N TRP A 32 -11.39 -15.90 13.61
CA TRP A 32 -11.94 -17.26 13.42
C TRP A 32 -13.46 -17.32 13.65
N GLU A 33 -13.96 -16.61 14.65
CA GLU A 33 -15.39 -16.53 14.92
C GLU A 33 -16.15 -15.86 13.76
N ARG A 34 -15.62 -14.74 13.24
CA ARG A 34 -16.19 -14.06 12.06
C ARG A 34 -16.20 -14.98 10.84
N ARG A 35 -15.07 -15.67 10.60
CA ARG A 35 -14.97 -16.65 9.51
C ARG A 35 -15.99 -17.78 9.65
N LYS A 36 -16.12 -18.36 10.85
CA LYS A 36 -17.09 -19.43 11.12
C LYS A 36 -18.54 -18.99 10.94
N LYS A 37 -18.85 -17.75 11.32
CA LYS A 37 -20.21 -17.17 11.23
C LYS A 37 -20.46 -16.46 9.89
N ASN A 38 -19.51 -16.43 8.99
CA ASN A 38 -19.54 -15.69 7.73
C ASN A 38 -19.93 -14.21 7.91
N LYS A 39 -19.49 -13.58 9.00
CA LYS A 39 -19.70 -12.18 9.28
C LYS A 39 -18.60 -11.36 8.62
N THR A 40 -19.00 -10.46 7.73
CA THR A 40 -18.08 -9.65 6.92
C THR A 40 -18.26 -8.15 7.12
N ARG A 41 -19.20 -7.70 7.96
CA ARG A 41 -19.51 -6.28 8.15
C ARG A 41 -19.62 -5.92 9.64
N GLU A 42 -18.55 -6.19 10.39
CA GLU A 42 -18.41 -5.72 11.77
C GLU A 42 -17.37 -4.57 11.78
N ILE A 43 -17.84 -3.34 11.60
CA ILE A 43 -17.00 -2.15 11.51
C ILE A 43 -17.01 -1.35 12.82
N PRO A 44 -15.97 -0.56 13.12
CA PRO A 44 -15.93 0.27 14.32
C PRO A 44 -17.06 1.32 14.33
N LYS A 45 -17.70 1.52 15.49
CA LYS A 45 -18.83 2.42 15.66
C LYS A 45 -18.53 3.90 15.40
N ASN A 46 -17.26 4.29 15.45
CA ASN A 46 -16.80 5.66 15.24
C ASN A 46 -16.48 5.97 13.76
N VAL A 47 -16.68 5.02 12.87
CA VAL A 47 -16.50 5.21 11.43
C VAL A 47 -17.77 5.85 10.85
N LYS A 48 -17.59 6.94 10.12
CA LYS A 48 -18.66 7.56 9.33
C LYS A 48 -18.75 6.82 8.01
N GLU A 49 -19.84 6.06 7.84
CA GLU A 49 -20.01 5.20 6.67
C GLU A 49 -20.06 5.99 5.35
N GLU A 50 -20.58 7.24 5.41
CA GLU A 50 -20.66 8.15 4.26
C GLU A 50 -19.28 8.55 3.67
N ASP A 51 -18.21 8.42 4.45
CA ASP A 51 -16.85 8.76 4.00
C ASP A 51 -16.20 7.66 3.13
N TYR A 52 -16.86 6.51 3.00
CA TYR A 52 -16.28 5.33 2.34
C TYR A 52 -17.23 4.66 1.34
N PRO A 53 -16.71 4.08 0.26
CA PRO A 53 -17.51 3.23 -0.62
C PRO A 53 -18.05 2.01 0.14
N ASN A 54 -19.27 1.56 -0.21
CA ASN A 54 -19.91 0.42 0.47
C ASN A 54 -19.07 -0.85 0.48
N TYR A 55 -18.30 -1.13 -0.58
CA TYR A 55 -17.43 -2.30 -0.64
C TYR A 55 -16.25 -2.22 0.33
N TYR A 56 -15.88 -1.02 0.77
CA TYR A 56 -14.78 -0.83 1.71
C TYR A 56 -15.20 -1.07 3.17
N LEU A 57 -16.50 -0.96 3.47
CA LEU A 57 -17.09 -1.11 4.80
C LEU A 57 -17.28 -2.59 5.15
N GLN A 58 -16.18 -3.34 5.18
CA GLN A 58 -16.20 -4.77 5.50
C GLN A 58 -14.91 -5.23 6.19
N ASN A 59 -14.99 -6.43 6.76
CA ASN A 59 -13.84 -7.11 7.36
C ASN A 59 -13.14 -7.94 6.28
N PHE A 60 -12.33 -7.29 5.46
CA PHE A 60 -11.50 -7.98 4.49
C PHE A 60 -10.71 -9.11 5.16
N HIS A 61 -10.72 -10.31 4.56
CA HIS A 61 -10.08 -11.51 5.11
C HIS A 61 -10.51 -11.85 6.55
N HIS A 62 -11.71 -11.40 6.97
CA HIS A 62 -12.26 -11.52 8.33
C HIS A 62 -11.43 -10.81 9.42
N GLN A 63 -10.47 -9.97 9.05
CA GLN A 63 -9.68 -9.22 10.04
C GLN A 63 -10.54 -8.24 10.85
N THR A 64 -10.12 -7.97 12.08
CA THR A 64 -10.83 -7.06 12.97
C THR A 64 -10.79 -5.65 12.40
N ASP A 65 -11.95 -4.98 12.39
CA ASP A 65 -12.15 -3.61 11.92
C ASP A 65 -11.85 -3.36 10.43
N GLY A 66 -11.62 -4.39 9.62
CA GLY A 66 -11.23 -4.19 8.22
C GLY A 66 -9.99 -3.30 8.09
N TYR A 67 -10.02 -2.31 7.20
CA TYR A 67 -8.96 -1.30 7.03
C TYR A 67 -9.27 0.03 7.73
N LEU A 68 -10.16 0.03 8.74
CA LEU A 68 -10.79 1.23 9.27
C LEU A 68 -10.26 1.69 10.64
N SER A 69 -9.39 0.94 11.32
CA SER A 69 -8.87 1.28 12.66
C SER A 69 -7.36 1.40 12.72
N GLU A 70 -6.87 2.15 13.72
CA GLU A 70 -5.43 2.23 14.02
C GLU A 70 -4.90 0.87 14.47
N HIS A 71 -5.69 0.11 15.23
CA HIS A 71 -5.32 -1.24 15.67
C HIS A 71 -5.09 -2.18 14.48
N SER A 72 -6.03 -2.19 13.52
CA SER A 72 -5.86 -2.98 12.30
C SER A 72 -4.60 -2.58 11.53
N ALA A 73 -4.37 -1.27 11.32
CA ALA A 73 -3.19 -0.77 10.64
C ALA A 73 -1.87 -1.14 11.37
N GLU A 74 -1.89 -1.18 12.70
CA GLU A 74 -0.71 -1.49 13.49
C GLU A 74 -0.25 -2.95 13.36
N ILE A 75 -1.19 -3.89 13.27
CA ILE A 75 -0.87 -5.33 13.20
C ILE A 75 -0.87 -5.87 11.77
N TYR A 76 -1.30 -5.08 10.78
CA TYR A 76 -1.50 -5.50 9.39
C TYR A 76 -0.26 -6.16 8.78
N ASP A 77 0.89 -5.53 8.86
CA ASP A 77 2.10 -6.04 8.18
C ASP A 77 2.50 -7.42 8.68
N ILE A 78 2.44 -7.65 9.99
CA ILE A 78 2.74 -8.97 10.56
C ILE A 78 1.64 -9.99 10.23
N GLN A 79 0.37 -9.58 10.22
CA GLN A 79 -0.72 -10.48 9.81
C GLN A 79 -0.54 -10.95 8.36
N VAL A 80 -0.19 -10.04 7.45
CA VAL A 80 0.04 -10.35 6.03
C VAL A 80 1.28 -11.24 5.86
N GLU A 81 2.36 -10.99 6.60
CA GLU A 81 3.54 -11.87 6.56
C GLU A 81 3.20 -13.29 7.09
N ILE A 82 2.42 -13.40 8.15
CA ILE A 82 1.96 -14.71 8.66
C ILE A 82 1.08 -15.39 7.60
N LEU A 83 0.15 -14.69 6.98
CA LEU A 83 -0.75 -15.21 5.94
C LEU A 83 0.03 -15.77 4.73
N PHE A 84 1.08 -15.09 4.33
CA PHE A 84 1.92 -15.47 3.19
C PHE A 84 3.22 -16.21 3.60
N ASN A 85 3.29 -16.76 4.81
CA ASN A 85 4.43 -17.53 5.31
C ASN A 85 5.78 -16.78 5.15
N GLY A 86 5.82 -15.47 5.45
CA GLY A 86 7.02 -14.65 5.39
C GLY A 86 7.41 -14.21 3.97
N THR A 87 6.51 -14.31 2.99
CA THR A 87 6.83 -13.98 1.59
C THR A 87 6.19 -12.69 1.08
N ALA A 88 5.39 -11.98 1.88
CA ALA A 88 4.68 -10.80 1.44
C ALA A 88 5.61 -9.70 0.92
N ASP A 89 6.70 -9.39 1.61
CA ASP A 89 7.69 -8.43 1.14
C ASP A 89 8.40 -8.90 -0.14
N SER A 90 8.61 -10.19 -0.31
CA SER A 90 9.16 -10.76 -1.55
C SER A 90 8.17 -10.60 -2.71
N MET A 91 6.87 -10.73 -2.45
CA MET A 91 5.83 -10.48 -3.46
C MET A 91 5.79 -8.99 -3.86
N ARG A 92 5.86 -8.07 -2.88
CA ARG A 92 5.93 -6.61 -3.14
C ARG A 92 7.15 -6.25 -3.99
N ARG A 93 8.33 -6.81 -3.70
CA ARG A 93 9.56 -6.56 -4.47
C ARG A 93 9.48 -6.93 -5.95
N ARG A 94 8.52 -7.75 -6.36
CA ARG A 94 8.38 -8.13 -7.78
C ARG A 94 8.06 -6.95 -8.69
N VAL A 95 7.44 -5.89 -8.19
CA VAL A 95 7.16 -4.68 -8.98
C VAL A 95 8.41 -3.88 -9.31
N LEU A 96 9.49 -4.00 -8.54
CA LEU A 96 10.69 -3.18 -8.70
C LEU A 96 11.41 -3.39 -10.04
N ALA A 97 11.43 -4.62 -10.55
CA ALA A 97 12.10 -4.91 -11.82
C ALA A 97 11.36 -4.31 -13.02
N PRO A 98 10.04 -4.50 -13.21
CA PRO A 98 9.30 -3.84 -14.27
C PRO A 98 9.29 -2.32 -14.10
N LEU A 99 9.13 -1.78 -12.88
CA LEU A 99 9.18 -0.36 -12.59
C LEU A 99 10.50 0.27 -13.06
N LYS A 100 11.64 -0.31 -12.67
CA LYS A 100 12.96 0.19 -13.06
C LYS A 100 13.18 0.14 -14.58
N ARG A 101 12.66 -0.90 -15.24
CA ARG A 101 12.71 -0.99 -16.72
C ARG A 101 11.85 0.07 -17.38
N GLY A 102 10.62 0.26 -16.90
CA GLY A 102 9.69 1.26 -17.43
C GLY A 102 10.22 2.69 -17.27
N LEU A 103 10.86 2.98 -16.14
CA LEU A 103 11.43 4.29 -15.84
C LEU A 103 12.79 4.56 -16.50
N LYS A 104 13.41 3.60 -17.20
CA LYS A 104 14.77 3.74 -17.75
C LYS A 104 14.95 5.02 -18.60
N LYS A 105 13.97 5.35 -19.44
CA LYS A 105 14.03 6.53 -20.31
C LYS A 105 13.87 7.82 -19.46
N SER A 106 12.91 7.86 -18.56
CA SER A 106 12.65 9.03 -17.70
C SER A 106 13.82 9.31 -16.75
N LEU A 107 14.45 8.27 -16.21
CA LEU A 107 15.63 8.40 -15.35
C LEU A 107 16.91 8.83 -16.11
N SER A 108 16.93 8.70 -17.43
CA SER A 108 18.04 9.17 -18.27
C SER A 108 17.89 10.65 -18.64
N ASP A 109 16.71 11.23 -18.44
CA ASP A 109 16.42 12.63 -18.69
C ASP A 109 16.52 13.43 -17.38
N ASN A 110 17.66 14.09 -17.19
CA ASN A 110 17.93 14.89 -15.99
C ASN A 110 17.15 16.23 -15.96
N SER A 111 16.31 16.52 -16.96
CA SER A 111 15.56 17.79 -17.03
C SER A 111 14.37 17.86 -16.06
N LYS A 112 13.86 16.71 -15.61
CA LYS A 112 12.70 16.61 -14.71
C LYS A 112 12.91 15.56 -13.63
N LYS A 113 12.36 15.82 -12.45
CA LYS A 113 12.24 14.78 -11.42
C LYS A 113 11.20 13.75 -11.83
N VAL A 114 11.54 12.48 -11.70
CA VAL A 114 10.65 11.35 -11.97
C VAL A 114 9.73 11.14 -10.77
N LYS A 115 8.43 11.16 -11.01
CA LYS A 115 7.39 10.97 -9.98
C LYS A 115 6.78 9.57 -10.09
N VAL A 116 6.71 8.88 -8.97
CA VAL A 116 6.08 7.56 -8.86
C VAL A 116 5.00 7.61 -7.79
N LEU A 117 3.79 7.17 -8.13
CA LEU A 117 2.67 7.06 -7.20
C LEU A 117 2.40 5.57 -6.88
N ASP A 118 2.34 5.23 -5.61
CA ASP A 118 1.86 3.93 -5.13
C ASP A 118 0.40 4.04 -4.70
N ILE A 119 -0.47 3.31 -5.39
CA ILE A 119 -1.93 3.33 -5.21
C ILE A 119 -2.31 2.26 -4.19
N ALA A 120 -3.15 2.62 -3.22
CA ALA A 120 -3.46 1.83 -2.04
C ALA A 120 -2.18 1.45 -1.28
N THR A 121 -1.41 2.47 -0.94
CA THR A 121 -0.07 2.30 -0.36
C THR A 121 -0.06 1.63 1.01
N GLY A 122 -1.22 1.59 1.69
CA GLY A 122 -1.37 0.95 2.99
C GLY A 122 -0.40 1.53 4.03
N THR A 123 0.39 0.65 4.62
CA THR A 123 1.41 0.98 5.63
C THR A 123 2.74 1.45 5.04
N GLY A 124 2.83 1.65 3.70
CA GLY A 124 4.00 2.20 3.02
C GLY A 124 5.13 1.20 2.73
N ARG A 125 4.88 -0.11 2.88
CA ARG A 125 5.92 -1.15 2.64
C ARG A 125 6.44 -1.15 1.20
N THR A 126 5.57 -1.01 0.20
CA THR A 126 5.96 -0.92 -1.20
C THR A 126 6.76 0.35 -1.47
N LEU A 127 6.30 1.51 -0.95
CA LEU A 127 7.00 2.78 -1.08
C LEU A 127 8.43 2.72 -0.52
N GLN A 128 8.63 2.10 0.63
CA GLN A 128 9.95 1.91 1.21
C GLN A 128 10.85 1.08 0.29
N GLN A 129 10.32 0.01 -0.31
CA GLN A 129 11.08 -0.82 -1.23
C GLN A 129 11.46 -0.06 -2.51
N ILE A 130 10.55 0.79 -3.02
CA ILE A 130 10.83 1.66 -4.17
C ILE A 130 11.89 2.69 -3.80
N GLN A 131 11.76 3.37 -2.66
CA GLN A 131 12.73 4.36 -2.17
C GLN A 131 14.16 3.78 -2.09
N SER A 132 14.29 2.57 -1.55
CA SER A 132 15.61 1.90 -1.47
C SER A 132 16.17 1.47 -2.83
N ALA A 133 15.30 1.18 -3.81
CA ALA A 133 15.71 0.71 -5.14
C ALA A 133 15.95 1.85 -6.14
N LEU A 134 15.26 2.97 -5.97
CA LEU A 134 15.23 4.14 -6.83
C LEU A 134 15.25 5.42 -5.96
N PRO A 135 16.35 5.72 -5.28
CA PRO A 135 16.43 6.86 -4.36
C PRO A 135 16.30 8.22 -5.05
N GLU A 136 16.45 8.28 -6.37
CA GLU A 136 16.37 9.47 -7.20
C GLU A 136 14.95 9.91 -7.56
N VAL A 137 13.93 9.08 -7.30
CA VAL A 137 12.54 9.41 -7.68
C VAL A 137 11.78 10.11 -6.54
N GLU A 138 10.86 11.00 -6.92
CA GLU A 138 9.87 11.54 -5.98
C GLU A 138 8.73 10.55 -5.76
N LEU A 139 8.48 10.20 -4.51
CA LEU A 139 7.50 9.20 -4.15
C LEU A 139 6.21 9.81 -3.59
N TYR A 140 5.12 9.31 -4.10
CA TYR A 140 3.77 9.62 -3.68
C TYR A 140 3.05 8.34 -3.28
N GLY A 141 2.22 8.42 -2.26
CA GLY A 141 1.34 7.33 -1.85
C GLY A 141 -0.07 7.82 -1.63
N ILE A 142 -1.06 7.08 -2.10
CA ILE A 142 -2.46 7.35 -1.84
C ILE A 142 -3.12 6.14 -1.20
N ASP A 143 -3.92 6.38 -0.18
CA ASP A 143 -4.73 5.33 0.47
C ASP A 143 -6.03 5.92 0.99
N LEU A 144 -7.07 5.13 1.02
CA LEU A 144 -8.38 5.54 1.54
C LEU A 144 -8.39 5.57 3.07
N SER A 145 -7.54 4.77 3.73
CA SER A 145 -7.45 4.68 5.18
C SER A 145 -6.48 5.69 5.77
N GLY A 146 -7.01 6.68 6.49
CA GLY A 146 -6.17 7.60 7.27
C GLY A 146 -5.33 6.90 8.35
N SER A 147 -5.85 5.80 8.94
CA SER A 147 -5.12 5.01 9.94
C SER A 147 -3.90 4.31 9.35
N TYR A 148 -4.03 3.76 8.13
CA TYR A 148 -2.92 3.14 7.42
C TYR A 148 -1.89 4.17 6.97
N LEU A 149 -2.32 5.33 6.47
CA LEU A 149 -1.40 6.43 6.13
C LEU A 149 -0.64 6.97 7.35
N LYS A 150 -1.26 6.99 8.52
CA LYS A 150 -0.57 7.35 9.77
C LYS A 150 0.56 6.35 10.10
N GLN A 151 0.33 5.05 9.90
CA GLN A 151 1.38 4.04 10.03
C GLN A 151 2.46 4.17 8.94
N ALA A 152 2.06 4.44 7.70
CA ALA A 152 3.00 4.69 6.60
C ALA A 152 3.90 5.90 6.88
N SER A 153 3.33 7.01 7.35
CA SER A 153 4.09 8.21 7.72
C SER A 153 5.10 7.92 8.83
N LYS A 154 4.70 7.19 9.88
CA LYS A 154 5.59 6.78 10.97
C LYS A 154 6.71 5.86 10.48
N TYR A 155 6.38 4.89 9.63
CA TYR A 155 7.31 3.91 9.11
C TYR A 155 8.34 4.54 8.15
N LEU A 156 7.88 5.37 7.22
CA LEU A 156 8.73 6.04 6.24
C LEU A 156 9.54 7.19 6.86
N GLY A 157 8.96 7.95 7.77
CA GLY A 157 9.63 9.06 8.47
C GLY A 157 10.75 8.65 9.41
N SER A 158 10.83 7.37 9.81
CA SER A 158 11.94 6.83 10.59
C SER A 158 13.17 6.47 9.77
N ARG A 159 13.11 6.65 8.44
CA ARG A 159 14.16 6.23 7.49
C ARG A 159 14.83 7.43 6.83
N SER A 160 16.07 7.24 6.40
CA SER A 160 16.79 8.24 5.59
C SER A 160 16.24 8.25 4.15
N GLY A 161 16.12 9.43 3.57
CA GLY A 161 15.65 9.65 2.21
C GLY A 161 14.76 10.87 2.09
N ASP A 162 14.35 11.20 0.87
CA ASP A 162 13.40 12.27 0.62
C ASP A 162 12.03 11.90 1.22
N LEU A 163 11.30 12.93 1.68
CA LEU A 163 9.96 12.75 2.26
C LEU A 163 8.97 12.23 1.21
N VAL A 164 8.34 11.11 1.51
CA VAL A 164 7.24 10.57 0.70
C VAL A 164 5.98 11.41 0.93
N GLN A 165 5.32 11.81 -0.15
CA GLN A 165 4.07 12.56 -0.09
C GLN A 165 2.88 11.60 0.05
N LEU A 166 2.21 11.62 1.19
CA LEU A 166 1.07 10.74 1.48
C LEU A 166 -0.24 11.52 1.40
N THR A 167 -1.20 10.99 0.66
CA THR A 167 -2.51 11.60 0.43
C THR A 167 -3.63 10.64 0.83
N LYS A 168 -4.58 11.10 1.65
CA LYS A 168 -5.83 10.36 1.86
C LYS A 168 -6.75 10.59 0.67
N GLY A 169 -7.16 9.52 -0.02
CA GLY A 169 -8.04 9.63 -1.18
C GLY A 169 -8.51 8.28 -1.71
N ASN A 170 -9.59 8.34 -2.49
CA ASN A 170 -10.11 7.16 -3.18
C ASN A 170 -9.35 6.93 -4.49
N ALA A 171 -8.91 5.69 -4.72
CA ALA A 171 -8.23 5.30 -5.95
C ALA A 171 -9.12 5.39 -7.22
N GLU A 172 -10.44 5.48 -7.04
CA GLU A 172 -11.40 5.68 -8.13
C GLU A 172 -11.52 7.15 -8.58
N ASP A 173 -11.01 8.11 -7.77
CA ASP A 173 -11.04 9.54 -8.05
C ASP A 173 -9.85 10.21 -7.32
N MET A 174 -8.68 10.16 -7.94
CA MET A 174 -7.44 10.59 -7.31
C MET A 174 -7.18 12.09 -7.50
N PRO A 175 -6.85 12.85 -6.41
CA PRO A 175 -6.72 14.31 -6.44
C PRO A 175 -5.41 14.79 -7.06
N TYR A 176 -5.08 14.29 -8.23
CA TYR A 176 -3.89 14.65 -8.98
C TYR A 176 -4.25 15.08 -10.41
N ALA A 177 -3.44 15.93 -10.99
CA ALA A 177 -3.60 16.37 -12.38
C ALA A 177 -3.35 15.20 -13.35
N SER A 178 -4.00 15.25 -14.53
CA SER A 178 -3.74 14.28 -15.60
C SER A 178 -2.28 14.34 -16.06
N SER A 179 -1.74 13.23 -16.49
CA SER A 179 -0.37 13.11 -17.02
C SER A 179 0.70 13.70 -16.07
N SER A 180 0.61 13.39 -14.77
CA SER A 180 1.49 13.94 -13.74
C SER A 180 2.52 12.95 -13.17
N PHE A 181 2.44 11.67 -13.55
CA PHE A 181 3.34 10.62 -13.07
C PHE A 181 3.97 9.83 -14.21
N GLN A 182 5.25 9.52 -14.09
CA GLN A 182 5.99 8.67 -15.03
C GLN A 182 5.76 7.19 -14.74
N ALA A 183 5.42 6.83 -13.50
CA ALA A 183 5.00 5.48 -13.17
C ALA A 183 4.00 5.45 -12.02
N LEU A 184 3.18 4.40 -12.04
CA LEU A 184 2.29 4.02 -10.95
C LEU A 184 2.62 2.60 -10.50
N THR A 185 2.41 2.32 -9.21
CA THR A 185 2.39 0.97 -8.66
C THR A 185 1.09 0.72 -7.94
N CYS A 186 0.60 -0.52 -7.98
CA CYS A 186 -0.59 -0.93 -7.28
C CYS A 186 -0.42 -2.38 -6.82
N VAL A 187 -0.25 -2.59 -5.51
CA VAL A 187 0.04 -3.90 -4.94
C VAL A 187 -1.07 -4.30 -3.98
N PHE A 188 -1.66 -5.48 -4.19
CA PHE A 188 -2.73 -6.05 -3.36
C PHE A 188 -4.05 -5.27 -3.30
N LEU A 189 -4.36 -4.41 -4.28
CA LEU A 189 -5.63 -3.69 -4.31
C LEU A 189 -6.71 -4.42 -5.13
N PHE A 190 -6.39 -4.82 -6.36
CA PHE A 190 -7.42 -5.22 -7.33
C PHE A 190 -8.26 -6.42 -6.92
N HIS A 191 -7.73 -7.32 -6.08
CA HIS A 191 -8.49 -8.47 -5.59
C HIS A 191 -9.56 -8.09 -4.55
N GLU A 192 -9.44 -6.91 -3.92
CA GLU A 192 -10.40 -6.38 -2.96
C GLU A 192 -11.56 -5.61 -3.62
N LEU A 193 -11.37 -5.17 -4.86
CA LEU A 193 -12.31 -4.27 -5.52
C LEU A 193 -13.41 -5.04 -6.29
N PRO A 194 -14.67 -4.58 -6.27
CA PRO A 194 -15.68 -5.02 -7.23
C PRO A 194 -15.31 -4.59 -8.65
N ARG A 195 -15.96 -5.20 -9.64
CA ARG A 195 -15.61 -5.02 -11.06
C ARG A 195 -15.59 -3.56 -11.49
N ASP A 196 -16.64 -2.80 -11.13
CA ASP A 196 -16.77 -1.41 -11.57
C ASP A 196 -15.70 -0.51 -10.95
N ALA A 197 -15.40 -0.70 -9.65
CA ALA A 197 -14.32 0.01 -8.98
C ALA A 197 -12.94 -0.32 -9.61
N ARG A 198 -12.69 -1.58 -10.02
CA ARG A 198 -11.46 -1.92 -10.76
C ARG A 198 -11.33 -1.12 -12.05
N GLN A 199 -12.43 -0.98 -12.80
CA GLN A 199 -12.43 -0.22 -14.05
C GLN A 199 -12.17 1.27 -13.78
N ASN A 200 -12.81 1.84 -12.74
CA ASN A 200 -12.61 3.23 -12.37
C ASN A 200 -11.16 3.48 -11.98
N VAL A 201 -10.55 2.62 -11.16
CA VAL A 201 -9.12 2.71 -10.79
C VAL A 201 -8.22 2.63 -12.02
N LEU A 202 -8.50 1.74 -12.98
CA LEU A 202 -7.71 1.66 -14.22
C LEU A 202 -7.85 2.93 -15.07
N ASN A 203 -9.04 3.51 -15.15
CA ASN A 203 -9.27 4.77 -15.86
C ASN A 203 -8.48 5.91 -15.21
N GLU A 204 -8.45 5.98 -13.88
CA GLU A 204 -7.65 6.94 -13.13
C GLU A 204 -6.15 6.72 -13.34
N CYS A 205 -5.68 5.46 -13.30
CA CYS A 205 -4.29 5.15 -13.63
C CYS A 205 -3.91 5.66 -15.03
N PHE A 206 -4.76 5.42 -16.03
CA PHE A 206 -4.54 5.90 -17.39
C PHE A 206 -4.52 7.44 -17.45
N ARG A 207 -5.43 8.10 -16.75
CA ARG A 207 -5.50 9.57 -16.68
C ARG A 207 -4.23 10.18 -16.08
N LEU A 208 -3.70 9.58 -15.02
CA LEU A 208 -2.56 10.09 -14.26
C LEU A 208 -1.21 9.86 -14.92
N LEU A 209 -1.08 8.81 -15.73
CA LEU A 209 0.18 8.49 -16.40
C LEU A 209 0.48 9.48 -17.53
N GLU A 210 1.73 9.93 -17.59
CA GLU A 210 2.25 10.60 -18.79
C GLU A 210 2.26 9.65 -19.98
N PRO A 211 2.19 10.14 -21.25
CA PRO A 211 2.34 9.30 -22.41
C PRO A 211 3.65 8.50 -22.37
N GLY A 212 3.53 7.18 -22.45
CA GLY A 212 4.65 6.25 -22.32
C GLY A 212 5.03 5.90 -20.88
N GLY A 213 4.23 6.33 -19.89
CA GLY A 213 4.38 5.95 -18.48
C GLY A 213 4.10 4.47 -18.24
N THR A 214 4.44 3.99 -17.05
CA THR A 214 4.37 2.55 -16.66
C THR A 214 3.42 2.32 -15.48
N LEU A 215 2.52 1.33 -15.59
CA LEU A 215 1.74 0.76 -14.51
C LEU A 215 2.24 -0.64 -14.19
#